data_98fd9d5bc5af0c6bc0878e67b7b9b5ae
#
_entry.id   98fd9d5bc5af0c6bc0878e67b7b9b5ae
#
_cell.length_a   1.000
_cell.length_b   1.000
_cell.length_c   1.000
_cell.angle_alpha   90.00
_cell.angle_beta   90.00
_cell.angle_gamma   90.00
#
_symmetry.space_group_name_H-M   'P 1'
#
loop_
_entity.id
_entity.type
_entity.pdbx_description
1 polymer ?
#
loop_
_entity_poly.entity_id
_entity_poly.type
_entity_poly.pdbx_seq_one_letter_code
_entity_poly.pdbx_strand_id
1 'polypeptide(L)' 'MEYQRAQEIVASPKEYEVSYNGVSVWIDKLLNERTATVHLRHSLEERSEVDISELKEEYLLQ' A
#
# COMPACT_ATOMS: atom_id res chain seq x y z
N MET A 1 -2.50 -8.57 2.13
CA MET A 1 -3.29 -7.62 2.94
C MET A 1 -4.75 -7.74 2.55
N GLU A 2 -5.64 -7.60 3.51
CA GLU A 2 -7.06 -7.60 3.22
C GLU A 2 -7.53 -6.20 2.85
N TYR A 3 -8.58 -6.15 2.06
CA TYR A 3 -9.13 -4.89 1.61
C TYR A 3 -9.52 -3.97 2.78
N GLN A 4 -10.16 -4.54 3.80
CA GLN A 4 -10.58 -3.75 4.96
C GLN A 4 -9.38 -3.12 5.64
N ARG A 5 -8.29 -3.86 5.76
CA ARG A 5 -7.09 -3.31 6.37
C ARG A 5 -6.47 -2.22 5.50
N ALA A 6 -6.51 -2.43 4.18
CA ALA A 6 -6.00 -1.41 3.26
C ALA A 6 -6.81 -0.11 3.39
N GLN A 7 -8.13 -0.23 3.56
CA GLN A 7 -8.95 0.96 3.77
C GLN A 7 -8.54 1.70 5.04
N GLU A 8 -8.24 0.97 6.11
CA GLU A 8 -7.82 1.58 7.35
C GLU A 8 -6.51 2.34 7.18
N ILE A 9 -5.58 1.74 6.47
CA ILE A 9 -4.27 2.36 6.25
C ILE A 9 -4.40 3.62 5.43
N VAL A 10 -5.18 3.57 4.35
CA VAL A 10 -5.36 4.72 3.48
C VAL A 10 -6.06 5.87 4.21
N ALA A 11 -6.98 5.54 5.09
CA ALA A 11 -7.73 6.56 5.83
C ALA A 11 -6.99 7.10 7.05
N SER A 12 -5.92 6.44 7.47
CA SER A 12 -5.21 6.81 8.68
C SER A 12 -4.28 7.99 8.43
N PRO A 13 -4.18 8.91 9.39
CA PRO A 13 -3.18 9.98 9.29
C PRO A 13 -1.77 9.49 9.61
N LYS A 14 -1.64 8.27 10.11
CA LYS A 14 -0.34 7.71 10.43
C LYS A 14 0.30 7.09 9.20
N GLU A 15 1.61 7.10 9.20
CA GLU A 15 2.39 6.48 8.15
C GLU A 15 2.57 5.00 8.44
N TYR A 16 2.26 4.17 7.46
CA TYR A 16 2.45 2.73 7.59
C TYR A 16 3.45 2.26 6.54
N GLU A 17 4.25 1.29 6.93
CA GLU A 17 5.19 0.68 6.01
C GLU A 17 4.48 -0.46 5.30
N VAL A 18 4.35 -0.35 3.99
CA VAL A 18 3.72 -1.37 3.16
C VAL A 18 4.72 -1.76 2.08
N SER A 19 4.78 -3.04 1.78
CA SER A 19 5.68 -3.53 0.74
C SER A 19 4.91 -4.34 -0.29
N TYR A 20 5.45 -4.34 -1.50
CA TYR A 20 4.97 -5.15 -2.60
C TYR A 20 6.17 -5.86 -3.19
N ASN A 21 6.18 -7.19 -3.12
CA ASN A 21 7.32 -7.99 -3.56
C ASN A 21 8.64 -7.53 -2.96
N GLY A 22 8.60 -7.17 -1.67
CA GLY A 22 9.80 -6.75 -0.96
C GLY A 22 10.23 -5.32 -1.19
N VAL A 23 9.45 -4.55 -1.92
CA VAL A 23 9.76 -3.15 -2.21
C VAL A 23 8.79 -2.26 -1.47
N SER A 24 9.31 -1.23 -0.79
CA SER A 24 8.46 -0.28 -0.07
C SER A 24 7.64 0.54 -1.03
N VAL A 25 6.33 0.61 -0.77
CA VAL A 25 5.42 1.38 -1.61
C VAL A 25 4.46 2.17 -0.75
N TRP A 26 3.84 3.18 -1.37
CA TRP A 26 2.71 3.91 -0.80
C TRP A 26 1.45 3.51 -1.53
N ILE A 27 0.37 3.37 -0.79
CA ILE A 27 -0.92 3.13 -1.41
C ILE A 27 -1.53 4.48 -1.72
N ASP A 28 -1.72 4.78 -3.01
CA ASP A 28 -2.32 6.04 -3.41
C ASP A 28 -3.83 6.02 -3.23
N LYS A 29 -4.45 4.95 -3.69
CA LYS A 29 -5.89 4.81 -3.55
C LYS A 29 -6.28 3.36 -3.82
N LEU A 30 -7.48 3.02 -3.39
CA LEU A 30 -8.06 1.72 -3.65
C LEU A 30 -9.01 1.86 -4.83
N LEU A 31 -8.82 1.04 -5.84
CA LEU A 31 -9.66 1.08 -7.03
C LEU A 31 -10.92 0.25 -6.85
N ASN A 32 -10.78 -0.89 -6.18
CA ASN A 32 -11.90 -1.77 -5.87
C ASN A 32 -11.44 -2.69 -4.75
N GLU A 33 -12.23 -3.72 -4.47
CA GLU A 33 -11.94 -4.61 -3.35
C GLU A 33 -10.68 -5.46 -3.57
N ARG A 34 -10.16 -5.50 -4.79
CA ARG A 34 -9.02 -6.34 -5.12
C ARG A 34 -7.79 -5.56 -5.53
N THR A 35 -7.97 -4.35 -6.01
CA THR A 35 -6.90 -3.64 -6.70
C THR A 35 -6.64 -2.29 -6.08
N ALA A 36 -5.39 -1.95 -5.94
CA ALA A 36 -4.97 -0.66 -5.41
C ALA A 36 -3.93 -0.05 -6.34
N THR A 37 -3.88 1.28 -6.35
CA THR A 37 -2.82 2.01 -7.04
C THR A 37 -1.76 2.34 -6.02
N VAL A 38 -0.52 1.98 -6.31
CA VAL A 38 0.61 2.25 -5.45
C VAL A 38 1.72 2.92 -6.22
N HIS A 39 2.64 3.54 -5.51
CA HIS A 39 3.86 4.04 -6.12
C HIS A 39 5.03 3.72 -5.20
N LEU A 40 6.23 3.71 -5.78
CA LEU A 40 7.43 3.46 -5.00
C LEU A 40 7.65 4.60 -4.02
N ARG A 41 8.14 4.25 -2.84
CA ARG A 41 8.32 5.22 -1.78
C ARG A 41 9.24 6.37 -2.16
N HIS A 42 10.19 6.10 -3.02
CA HIS A 42 11.18 7.09 -3.43
C HIS A 42 10.96 7.62 -4.84
N SER A 43 9.83 7.29 -5.45
CA SER A 43 9.53 7.77 -6.79
C SER A 43 8.06 8.08 -6.88
N LEU A 44 7.72 9.34 -7.06
CA LEU A 44 6.33 9.76 -7.16
C LEU A 44 5.79 9.66 -8.57
N GLU A 45 6.65 9.37 -9.53
CA GLU A 45 6.25 9.42 -10.93
C GLU A 45 5.71 8.11 -11.45
N GLU A 46 6.10 6.99 -10.86
CA GLU A 46 5.66 5.68 -11.33
C GLU A 46 4.59 5.12 -10.42
N ARG A 47 3.42 4.91 -10.98
CA ARG A 47 2.31 4.31 -10.26
C ARG A 47 1.96 3.01 -10.93
N SER A 48 1.57 2.04 -10.11
CA SER A 48 1.21 0.71 -10.61
C SER A 48 -0.07 0.26 -9.95
N GLU A 49 -0.86 -0.50 -10.68
CA GLU A 49 -2.03 -1.16 -10.12
C GLU A 49 -1.63 -2.55 -9.72
N VAL A 50 -1.88 -2.90 -8.47
CA VAL A 50 -1.47 -4.19 -7.93
C VAL A 50 -2.62 -4.81 -7.18
N ASP A 51 -2.56 -6.12 -7.00
CA ASP A 51 -3.55 -6.83 -6.17
C ASP A 51 -3.28 -6.53 -4.71
N ILE A 52 -4.33 -6.15 -4.01
CA ILE A 52 -4.23 -5.86 -2.58
C ILE A 52 -3.71 -7.07 -1.82
N SER A 53 -4.07 -8.28 -2.26
CA SER A 53 -3.63 -9.50 -1.60
C SER A 53 -2.11 -9.68 -1.64
N GLU A 54 -1.43 -8.99 -2.54
CA GLU A 54 0.02 -9.08 -2.67
C GLU A 54 0.75 -8.05 -1.83
N LEU A 55 0.03 -7.12 -1.24
CA LEU A 55 0.62 -6.11 -0.38
C LEU A 55 0.86 -6.69 1.01
N LYS A 56 1.96 -6.30 1.62
CA LYS A 56 2.29 -6.70 2.98
C LYS A 56 2.48 -5.49 3.84
N GLU A 57 1.87 -5.54 5.02
CA GLU A 57 2.07 -4.52 6.01
C GLU A 57 3.29 -4.91 6.84
N GLU A 58 4.27 -4.01 6.89
CA GLU A 58 5.46 -4.24 7.68
C GLU A 58 5.33 -3.49 8.99
N TYR A 59 5.85 -4.08 10.05
CA TYR A 59 5.85 -3.40 11.33
C TYR A 59 6.94 -2.36 11.34
N LEU A 60 6.59 -1.18 11.82
CA LEU A 60 7.59 -0.16 12.05
C LEU A 60 8.28 -0.46 13.36
N LEU A 61 9.59 -0.61 13.31
CA LEU A 61 10.37 -0.80 14.52
C LEU A 61 10.67 0.57 15.10
N GLN A 62 10.28 0.75 16.31
CA GLN A 62 10.48 2.01 17.00
C GLN A 62 11.83 2.05 17.69
#